data_62df59da86b3b607420e6858207b2c64
#
_entry.id   62df59da86b3b607420e6858207b2c64
#
_cell.length_a   1.000
_cell.length_b   1.000
_cell.length_c   1.000
_cell.angle_alpha   90.00
_cell.angle_beta   90.00
_cell.angle_gamma   90.00
#
_symmetry.space_group_name_H-M   'P 1'
#
loop_
_entity.id
_entity.type
_entity.pdbx_description
1 polymer ?
#
loop_
_entity_poly.entity_id
_entity_poly.type
_entity_poly.pdbx_seq_one_letter_code
_entity_poly.pdbx_strand_id
1 'polypeptide(L)'
;MYLNCMVREVITNQEGKANAISYINKEDRKEYQLKGNIIILAASACSTARILLNSKSSIHDAGLGNSSGVVGKYLHDSTGSSQGAFVPDLMNRKIYNEDGVGGMHVYTPWWLDNSKLDFPRGYHIEVWGGLGMPSYGFGFGPNNLNKYLGEEIGGYGDSLRDDVKRFYGSVIGISGRGECIAREDNYCELDPDVVDEWGIPVLRVNYTWSDHERLQAKHMHETFDEIFDAMGAKTTWGRPEGDADYGLQAPGRIIHEVGTTRMGNDPKRSVTNKFQQLHDAKNVFIVDGGPFVSQADKNPTWTIMALSWRTSDFIIDQLKKQNI
;
A
#
# COMPACT_ATOMS: atom_id res chain seq x y z
N MET A 1 -18.81 19.37 6.13
CA MET A 1 -17.54 18.64 6.27
C MET A 1 -16.86 19.14 7.53
N TYR A 2 -16.39 18.25 8.39
CA TYR A 2 -15.60 18.60 9.57
C TYR A 2 -14.14 18.31 9.25
N LEU A 3 -13.32 19.35 9.25
CA LEU A 3 -11.87 19.26 9.01
C LEU A 3 -11.15 19.25 10.37
N ASN A 4 -9.86 18.89 10.35
CA ASN A 4 -9.01 18.87 11.55
C ASN A 4 -9.58 18.02 12.70
N CYS A 5 -10.17 16.86 12.34
CA CYS A 5 -10.79 15.94 13.30
C CYS A 5 -10.09 14.57 13.25
N MET A 6 -9.76 14.05 14.44
CA MET A 6 -9.25 12.70 14.61
C MET A 6 -10.37 11.81 15.14
N VAL A 7 -10.87 10.88 14.32
CA VAL A 7 -11.89 9.93 14.74
C VAL A 7 -11.27 8.94 15.72
N ARG A 8 -11.92 8.80 16.87
CA ARG A 8 -11.50 7.90 17.94
C ARG A 8 -12.19 6.55 17.84
N GLU A 9 -13.51 6.55 17.79
CA GLU A 9 -14.34 5.35 17.85
C GLU A 9 -15.72 5.54 17.23
N VAL A 10 -16.37 4.44 16.93
CA VAL A 10 -17.81 4.37 16.62
C VAL A 10 -18.57 4.04 17.89
N ILE A 11 -19.57 4.83 18.22
CA ILE A 11 -20.41 4.65 19.40
C ILE A 11 -21.64 3.81 19.00
N THR A 12 -21.94 2.78 19.83
CA THR A 12 -23.12 1.92 19.64
C THR A 12 -24.12 2.13 20.79
N ASN A 13 -25.39 1.92 20.48
CA ASN A 13 -26.45 1.88 21.48
C ASN A 13 -26.48 0.51 22.22
N GLN A 14 -27.44 0.36 23.15
CA GLN A 14 -27.59 -0.86 23.94
C GLN A 14 -27.99 -2.09 23.13
N GLU A 15 -28.42 -1.90 21.88
CA GLU A 15 -28.76 -2.97 20.93
C GLU A 15 -27.59 -3.34 20.01
N GLY A 16 -26.45 -2.68 20.17
CA GLY A 16 -25.24 -2.88 19.32
C GLY A 16 -25.29 -2.16 17.99
N LYS A 17 -26.30 -1.33 17.73
CA LYS A 17 -26.42 -0.52 16.52
C LYS A 17 -25.57 0.75 16.66
N ALA A 18 -24.76 1.06 15.65
CA ALA A 18 -24.01 2.31 15.62
C ALA A 18 -24.94 3.53 15.53
N ASN A 19 -24.66 4.58 16.30
CA ASN A 19 -25.50 5.76 16.34
C ASN A 19 -24.72 7.08 16.32
N ALA A 20 -23.40 7.03 16.53
CA ALA A 20 -22.52 8.19 16.46
C ALA A 20 -21.06 7.77 16.20
N ILE A 21 -20.24 8.74 15.91
CA ILE A 21 -18.78 8.65 16.01
C ILE A 21 -18.30 9.63 17.10
N SER A 22 -17.24 9.26 17.83
CA SER A 22 -16.47 10.17 18.66
C SER A 22 -15.24 10.62 17.90
N TYR A 23 -14.93 11.92 17.99
CA TYR A 23 -13.74 12.50 17.38
C TYR A 23 -13.16 13.60 18.24
N ILE A 24 -11.85 13.82 18.12
CA ILE A 24 -11.13 14.91 18.75
C ILE A 24 -10.91 15.99 17.70
N ASN A 25 -11.35 17.20 17.99
CA ASN A 25 -11.00 18.38 17.19
C ASN A 25 -9.55 18.76 17.50
N LYS A 26 -8.72 18.81 16.46
CA LYS A 26 -7.27 19.06 16.59
C LYS A 26 -6.93 20.50 16.98
N GLU A 27 -7.85 21.44 16.81
CA GLU A 27 -7.62 22.86 17.11
C GLU A 27 -7.80 23.15 18.60
N ASP A 28 -8.90 22.66 19.18
CA ASP A 28 -9.23 22.90 20.60
C ASP A 28 -8.93 21.71 21.52
N ARG A 29 -8.52 20.57 20.94
CA ARG A 29 -8.20 19.31 21.62
C ARG A 29 -9.34 18.72 22.43
N LYS A 30 -10.58 19.07 22.12
CA LYS A 30 -11.77 18.54 22.80
C LYS A 30 -12.39 17.41 22.02
N GLU A 31 -13.01 16.51 22.76
CA GLU A 31 -13.76 15.38 22.20
C GLU A 31 -15.22 15.80 21.94
N TYR A 32 -15.72 15.39 20.79
CA TYR A 32 -17.06 15.66 20.30
C TYR A 32 -17.70 14.41 19.76
N GLN A 33 -19.02 14.39 19.65
CA GLN A 33 -19.77 13.31 19.03
C GLN A 33 -20.58 13.84 17.85
N LEU A 34 -20.60 13.06 16.78
CA LEU A 34 -21.45 13.31 15.62
C LEU A 34 -22.38 12.11 15.40
N LYS A 35 -23.70 12.37 15.51
CA LYS A 35 -24.73 11.34 15.31
C LYS A 35 -24.90 11.01 13.83
N GLY A 36 -25.16 9.73 13.55
CA GLY A 36 -25.41 9.22 12.20
C GLY A 36 -26.21 7.92 12.25
N ASN A 37 -27.13 7.76 11.31
CA ASN A 37 -27.94 6.52 11.18
C ASN A 37 -27.13 5.42 10.47
N ILE A 38 -26.21 5.79 9.59
CA ILE A 38 -25.30 4.91 8.88
C ILE A 38 -23.90 5.48 9.08
N ILE A 39 -22.96 4.59 9.40
CA ILE A 39 -21.55 4.93 9.53
C ILE A 39 -20.78 4.26 8.40
N ILE A 40 -20.01 5.06 7.65
CA ILE A 40 -19.14 4.57 6.58
C ILE A 40 -17.71 4.87 6.97
N LEU A 41 -16.89 3.83 7.13
CA LEU A 41 -15.47 3.94 7.44
C LEU A 41 -14.66 3.81 6.14
N ALA A 42 -13.81 4.80 5.89
CA ALA A 42 -12.92 4.88 4.73
C ALA A 42 -11.56 5.46 5.15
N ALA A 43 -11.05 5.01 6.29
CA ALA A 43 -9.89 5.60 6.95
C ALA A 43 -8.55 4.92 6.61
N SER A 44 -8.50 4.04 5.65
CA SER A 44 -7.47 3.05 5.30
C SER A 44 -7.58 1.76 6.12
N ALA A 45 -7.02 0.67 5.57
CA ALA A 45 -7.09 -0.65 6.21
C ALA A 45 -6.66 -0.62 7.69
N CYS A 46 -5.49 -0.06 7.98
CA CYS A 46 -4.96 -0.01 9.34
C CYS A 46 -5.73 0.96 10.23
N SER A 47 -6.04 2.17 9.74
CA SER A 47 -6.74 3.17 10.56
C SER A 47 -8.19 2.77 10.84
N THR A 48 -8.87 2.12 9.91
CA THR A 48 -10.22 1.57 10.15
C THR A 48 -10.19 0.46 11.20
N ALA A 49 -9.20 -0.46 11.13
CA ALA A 49 -9.02 -1.46 12.18
C ALA A 49 -8.78 -0.82 13.55
N ARG A 50 -7.97 0.24 13.63
CA ARG A 50 -7.74 1.01 14.85
C ARG A 50 -9.03 1.58 15.42
N ILE A 51 -9.85 2.20 14.58
CA ILE A 51 -11.15 2.77 15.00
C ILE A 51 -12.05 1.66 15.55
N LEU A 52 -12.17 0.53 14.84
CA LEU A 52 -13.02 -0.58 15.26
C LEU A 52 -12.57 -1.20 16.59
N LEU A 53 -11.26 -1.42 16.76
CA LEU A 53 -10.68 -1.97 17.99
C LEU A 53 -10.84 -1.02 19.19
N ASN A 54 -10.84 0.29 18.97
CA ASN A 54 -11.15 1.29 20.00
C ASN A 54 -12.65 1.38 20.33
N SER A 55 -13.54 0.97 19.40
CA SER A 55 -15.01 1.07 19.53
C SER A 55 -15.55 -0.02 20.46
N LYS A 56 -15.21 0.06 21.75
CA LYS A 56 -15.61 -0.91 22.77
C LYS A 56 -16.91 -0.49 23.47
N SER A 57 -17.72 -1.48 23.79
CA SER A 57 -18.96 -1.33 24.58
C SER A 57 -19.26 -2.62 25.35
N SER A 58 -20.33 -2.62 26.17
CA SER A 58 -20.77 -3.82 26.87
C SER A 58 -21.18 -4.98 25.96
N ILE A 59 -21.48 -4.71 24.68
CA ILE A 59 -21.83 -5.71 23.66
C ILE A 59 -20.61 -6.05 22.81
N HIS A 60 -19.71 -5.10 22.59
CA HIS A 60 -18.52 -5.22 21.76
C HIS A 60 -17.26 -5.00 22.63
N ASP A 61 -17.03 -5.87 23.59
CA ASP A 61 -15.92 -5.76 24.56
C ASP A 61 -14.53 -5.86 23.90
N ALA A 62 -14.42 -6.62 22.81
CA ALA A 62 -13.20 -6.76 22.00
C ALA A 62 -13.08 -5.72 20.88
N GLY A 63 -14.03 -4.76 20.79
CA GLY A 63 -14.14 -3.78 19.71
C GLY A 63 -15.26 -4.11 18.72
N LEU A 64 -15.81 -3.10 18.08
CA LEU A 64 -16.89 -3.23 17.11
C LEU A 64 -16.43 -4.02 15.88
N GLY A 65 -17.23 -4.98 15.44
CA GLY A 65 -16.91 -5.88 14.33
C GLY A 65 -15.92 -7.00 14.69
N ASN A 66 -15.49 -7.10 15.95
CA ASN A 66 -14.45 -8.02 16.37
C ASN A 66 -14.98 -9.23 17.18
N SER A 67 -16.26 -9.59 17.05
CA SER A 67 -16.81 -10.80 17.67
C SER A 67 -16.12 -12.09 17.21
N SER A 68 -15.55 -12.08 16.01
CA SER A 68 -14.75 -13.16 15.46
C SER A 68 -13.29 -13.18 15.90
N GLY A 69 -12.78 -12.08 16.51
CA GLY A 69 -11.35 -11.89 16.79
C GLY A 69 -10.48 -11.69 15.55
N VAL A 70 -11.08 -11.25 14.41
CA VAL A 70 -10.41 -11.17 13.11
C VAL A 70 -10.06 -9.73 12.71
N VAL A 71 -10.59 -8.70 13.38
CA VAL A 71 -10.20 -7.31 13.11
C VAL A 71 -8.71 -7.14 13.34
N GLY A 72 -8.03 -6.56 12.36
CA GLY A 72 -6.58 -6.37 12.37
C GLY A 72 -5.78 -7.55 11.81
N LYS A 73 -6.33 -8.77 11.76
CA LYS A 73 -5.66 -9.95 11.23
C LYS A 73 -5.69 -10.00 9.70
N TYR A 74 -4.84 -10.86 9.14
CA TYR A 74 -4.67 -11.01 7.70
C TYR A 74 -4.22 -9.73 7.00
N LEU A 75 -3.56 -8.85 7.74
CA LEU A 75 -2.89 -7.68 7.17
C LEU A 75 -1.90 -8.15 6.10
N HIS A 76 -2.01 -7.63 4.89
CA HIS A 76 -1.06 -7.87 3.83
C HIS A 76 -0.87 -6.62 2.98
N ASP A 77 0.31 -6.55 2.36
CA ASP A 77 0.74 -5.49 1.46
C ASP A 77 1.17 -6.15 0.15
N SER A 78 1.63 -5.42 -0.82
CA SER A 78 2.34 -5.98 -1.97
C SER A 78 3.80 -6.24 -1.61
N THR A 79 4.41 -7.28 -2.18
CA THR A 79 5.87 -7.38 -2.20
C THR A 79 6.45 -6.28 -3.07
N GLY A 80 7.67 -5.88 -2.79
CA GLY A 80 8.34 -4.89 -3.60
C GLY A 80 9.86 -5.03 -3.55
N SER A 81 10.46 -5.03 -4.74
CA SER A 81 11.89 -4.86 -4.94
C SER A 81 12.12 -3.88 -6.09
N SER A 82 13.23 -3.17 -6.07
CA SER A 82 13.54 -2.17 -7.07
C SER A 82 15.02 -2.15 -7.38
N GLN A 83 15.34 -1.86 -8.62
CA GLN A 83 16.71 -1.76 -9.09
C GLN A 83 16.81 -0.66 -10.14
N GLY A 84 17.94 0.01 -10.20
CA GLY A 84 18.17 1.06 -11.17
C GLY A 84 19.43 0.84 -11.99
N ALA A 85 19.41 1.32 -13.22
CA ALA A 85 20.52 1.19 -14.14
C ALA A 85 20.74 2.44 -14.97
N PHE A 86 21.98 2.65 -15.33
CA PHE A 86 22.42 3.58 -16.35
C PHE A 86 22.38 2.91 -17.72
N VAL A 87 21.77 3.55 -18.68
CA VAL A 87 21.62 3.07 -20.07
C VAL A 87 22.44 3.95 -20.98
N PRO A 88 23.63 3.51 -21.46
CA PRO A 88 24.50 4.30 -22.30
C PRO A 88 23.83 4.86 -23.56
N ASP A 89 22.98 4.06 -24.20
CA ASP A 89 22.27 4.45 -25.43
C ASP A 89 21.29 5.61 -25.25
N LEU A 90 20.97 5.96 -24.01
CA LEU A 90 20.10 7.08 -23.69
C LEU A 90 20.87 8.41 -23.46
N MET A 91 22.19 8.38 -23.49
CA MET A 91 23.00 9.59 -23.39
C MET A 91 22.81 10.49 -24.61
N ASN A 92 23.06 11.81 -24.38
CA ASN A 92 23.05 12.84 -25.43
C ASN A 92 21.73 12.91 -26.23
N ARG A 93 20.64 12.37 -25.71
CA ARG A 93 19.34 12.50 -26.35
C ARG A 93 18.83 13.93 -26.30
N LYS A 94 18.09 14.34 -27.33
CA LYS A 94 17.38 15.61 -27.31
C LYS A 94 16.43 15.64 -26.11
N ILE A 95 16.60 16.66 -25.27
CA ILE A 95 15.68 16.92 -24.17
C ILE A 95 14.40 17.48 -24.77
N TYR A 96 13.28 16.79 -24.58
CA TYR A 96 11.97 17.25 -24.98
C TYR A 96 10.93 16.82 -23.93
N ASN A 97 9.86 17.55 -23.86
CA ASN A 97 8.73 17.24 -22.97
C ASN A 97 7.43 17.43 -23.75
N GLU A 98 7.29 16.64 -24.83
CA GLU A 98 6.17 16.73 -25.76
C GLU A 98 5.09 15.67 -25.50
N ASP A 99 5.40 14.69 -24.64
CA ASP A 99 4.52 13.53 -24.41
C ASP A 99 3.35 13.84 -23.45
N GLY A 100 3.28 15.07 -22.96
CA GLY A 100 2.25 15.48 -22.02
C GLY A 100 2.37 14.79 -20.66
N VAL A 101 1.26 14.73 -19.92
CA VAL A 101 1.15 13.98 -18.67
C VAL A 101 0.81 12.53 -19.02
N GLY A 102 1.77 11.77 -19.47
CA GLY A 102 1.62 10.36 -19.80
C GLY A 102 1.85 9.45 -18.61
N GLY A 103 1.46 8.18 -18.75
CA GLY A 103 1.79 7.15 -17.79
C GLY A 103 3.31 6.98 -17.67
N MET A 104 3.79 7.02 -16.44
CA MET A 104 5.22 6.83 -16.15
C MET A 104 5.61 5.36 -16.02
N HIS A 105 4.66 4.45 -16.18
CA HIS A 105 4.86 3.04 -15.93
C HIS A 105 4.51 2.22 -17.17
N VAL A 106 5.35 1.28 -17.48
CA VAL A 106 5.08 0.20 -18.43
C VAL A 106 5.00 -1.10 -17.63
N TYR A 107 3.87 -1.79 -17.74
CA TYR A 107 3.61 -2.99 -16.96
C TYR A 107 3.90 -4.24 -17.80
N THR A 108 4.71 -5.12 -17.25
CA THR A 108 4.96 -6.46 -17.82
C THR A 108 4.42 -7.50 -16.85
N PRO A 109 3.29 -8.15 -17.14
CA PRO A 109 2.64 -9.06 -16.20
C PRO A 109 3.26 -10.45 -16.24
N TRP A 110 3.86 -10.91 -15.16
CA TRP A 110 4.36 -12.27 -14.99
C TRP A 110 3.28 -13.31 -14.65
N TRP A 111 2.10 -12.86 -14.28
CA TRP A 111 0.97 -13.76 -13.97
C TRP A 111 0.37 -14.43 -15.21
N LEU A 112 0.72 -14.01 -16.42
CA LEU A 112 0.22 -14.63 -17.68
C LEU A 112 0.74 -16.04 -17.87
N ASP A 113 1.94 -16.36 -17.42
CA ASP A 113 2.48 -17.71 -17.38
C ASP A 113 3.41 -17.89 -16.17
N ASN A 114 2.82 -18.34 -15.06
CA ASN A 114 3.54 -18.63 -13.82
C ASN A 114 3.80 -20.11 -13.60
N SER A 115 3.55 -20.95 -14.59
CA SER A 115 3.69 -22.42 -14.48
C SER A 115 5.12 -22.89 -14.22
N LYS A 116 6.10 -22.04 -14.49
CA LYS A 116 7.54 -22.33 -14.32
C LYS A 116 8.14 -21.63 -13.08
N LEU A 117 7.34 -20.91 -12.31
CA LEU A 117 7.81 -20.23 -11.12
C LEU A 117 7.84 -21.17 -9.91
N ASP A 118 8.86 -21.04 -9.07
CA ASP A 118 9.02 -21.81 -7.83
C ASP A 118 8.14 -21.29 -6.68
N PHE A 119 7.26 -20.34 -6.95
CA PHE A 119 6.33 -19.77 -6.01
C PHE A 119 4.94 -19.62 -6.62
N PRO A 120 3.84 -19.73 -5.81
CA PRO A 120 2.50 -19.47 -6.28
C PRO A 120 2.29 -17.96 -6.55
N ARG A 121 1.26 -17.63 -7.32
CA ARG A 121 0.94 -16.24 -7.65
C ARG A 121 1.95 -15.63 -8.63
N GLY A 122 1.98 -14.31 -8.70
CA GLY A 122 2.85 -13.62 -9.64
C GLY A 122 3.15 -12.20 -9.21
N TYR A 123 3.84 -11.51 -10.07
CA TYR A 123 4.14 -10.09 -9.92
C TYR A 123 4.12 -9.41 -11.29
N HIS A 124 4.08 -8.10 -11.31
CA HIS A 124 4.34 -7.31 -12.51
C HIS A 124 5.61 -6.47 -12.33
N ILE A 125 6.11 -5.98 -13.44
CA ILE A 125 7.24 -5.06 -13.48
C ILE A 125 6.76 -3.69 -13.91
N GLU A 126 7.14 -2.68 -13.14
CA GLU A 126 6.96 -1.27 -13.46
C GLU A 126 8.31 -0.71 -13.92
N VAL A 127 8.36 -0.09 -15.08
CA VAL A 127 9.55 0.61 -15.57
C VAL A 127 9.37 2.08 -15.29
N TRP A 128 10.28 2.63 -14.53
CA TRP A 128 10.37 4.03 -14.19
C TRP A 128 11.42 4.66 -15.11
N GLY A 129 10.97 5.30 -16.11
CA GLY A 129 11.82 6.09 -16.99
C GLY A 129 11.25 7.48 -17.08
N GLY A 130 12.03 8.42 -17.42
CA GLY A 130 11.57 9.76 -17.62
C GLY A 130 12.72 10.73 -17.76
N LEU A 131 12.36 11.93 -18.11
CA LEU A 131 13.26 13.05 -18.20
C LEU A 131 13.60 13.54 -16.79
N GLY A 132 14.18 12.65 -15.98
CA GLY A 132 14.70 12.98 -14.66
C GLY A 132 16.08 13.62 -14.77
N MET A 133 16.31 14.68 -14.03
CA MET A 133 17.65 15.24 -13.85
C MET A 133 18.50 14.21 -13.10
N PRO A 134 19.71 13.91 -13.57
CA PRO A 134 20.71 13.28 -12.72
C PRO A 134 21.04 14.24 -11.61
N SER A 135 20.26 14.24 -10.56
CA SER A 135 20.46 15.13 -9.42
C SER A 135 21.11 14.36 -8.28
N TYR A 136 21.83 15.07 -7.44
CA TYR A 136 22.41 14.56 -6.21
C TYR A 136 21.40 13.87 -5.27
N GLY A 137 20.11 13.98 -5.53
CA GLY A 137 19.02 13.47 -4.68
C GLY A 137 18.24 12.25 -5.19
N PHE A 138 18.46 11.79 -6.44
CA PHE A 138 17.68 10.68 -6.99
C PHE A 138 18.43 9.33 -7.02
N GLY A 139 19.28 9.06 -6.05
CA GLY A 139 20.07 7.82 -6.03
C GLY A 139 21.16 7.77 -7.11
N PHE A 140 21.31 8.82 -7.89
CA PHE A 140 22.30 9.02 -8.90
C PHE A 140 23.15 10.22 -8.53
N GLY A 141 24.03 10.03 -7.59
CA GLY A 141 25.14 10.98 -7.45
C GLY A 141 26.12 10.79 -8.60
N PRO A 142 26.79 11.86 -9.06
CA PRO A 142 27.90 11.75 -10.01
C PRO A 142 28.91 10.65 -9.64
N ASN A 143 29.09 10.40 -8.37
CA ASN A 143 29.99 9.38 -7.83
C ASN A 143 29.68 7.94 -8.30
N ASN A 144 28.41 7.62 -8.53
CA ASN A 144 28.05 6.29 -9.04
C ASN A 144 28.33 6.15 -10.54
N LEU A 145 28.09 7.20 -11.31
CA LEU A 145 28.40 7.21 -12.74
C LEU A 145 29.92 7.26 -12.97
N ASN A 146 30.68 8.02 -12.19
CA ASN A 146 32.15 8.08 -12.24
C ASN A 146 32.77 6.67 -12.15
N LYS A 147 32.23 5.84 -11.26
CA LYS A 147 32.68 4.45 -11.11
C LYS A 147 32.51 3.61 -12.38
N TYR A 148 31.43 3.84 -13.14
CA TYR A 148 31.11 3.05 -14.32
C TYR A 148 31.72 3.61 -15.61
N LEU A 149 31.87 4.94 -15.69
CA LEU A 149 32.37 5.59 -16.90
C LEU A 149 33.87 5.85 -16.87
N GLY A 150 34.48 5.78 -15.68
CA GLY A 150 35.92 6.01 -15.51
C GLY A 150 36.33 7.48 -15.73
N GLU A 151 35.37 8.40 -15.64
CA GLU A 151 35.56 9.83 -15.83
C GLU A 151 34.92 10.62 -14.67
N GLU A 152 35.43 11.79 -14.39
CA GLU A 152 34.87 12.69 -13.38
C GLU A 152 33.65 13.40 -13.95
N ILE A 153 32.48 13.15 -13.37
CA ILE A 153 31.17 13.71 -13.77
C ILE A 153 30.72 14.72 -12.73
N GLY A 154 30.10 15.80 -13.21
CA GLY A 154 29.60 16.86 -12.36
C GLY A 154 30.52 18.07 -12.36
N GLY A 155 31.15 18.37 -11.25
CA GLY A 155 31.97 19.56 -11.15
C GLY A 155 31.15 20.86 -10.97
N TYR A 156 31.55 21.95 -11.57
CA TYR A 156 30.96 23.27 -11.38
C TYR A 156 30.86 24.04 -12.68
N GLY A 157 29.82 24.89 -12.80
CA GLY A 157 29.68 25.80 -13.95
C GLY A 157 29.29 25.07 -15.25
N ASP A 158 30.05 25.28 -16.31
CA ASP A 158 29.73 24.75 -17.64
C ASP A 158 29.87 23.23 -17.70
N SER A 159 30.87 22.65 -17.04
CA SER A 159 31.05 21.21 -17.01
C SER A 159 29.84 20.51 -16.40
N LEU A 160 29.32 21.02 -15.28
CA LEU A 160 28.09 20.48 -14.68
C LEU A 160 26.89 20.57 -15.62
N ARG A 161 26.76 21.72 -16.32
CA ARG A 161 25.66 21.95 -17.29
C ARG A 161 25.72 20.96 -18.46
N ASP A 162 26.90 20.71 -18.96
CA ASP A 162 27.11 19.79 -20.09
C ASP A 162 26.88 18.34 -19.67
N ASP A 163 27.33 17.96 -18.49
CA ASP A 163 27.06 16.64 -17.94
C ASP A 163 25.56 16.41 -17.67
N VAL A 164 24.86 17.42 -17.15
CA VAL A 164 23.40 17.34 -16.99
C VAL A 164 22.72 17.11 -18.34
N LYS A 165 23.09 17.80 -19.41
CA LYS A 165 22.53 17.57 -20.75
C LYS A 165 22.88 16.18 -21.29
N ARG A 166 24.13 15.75 -21.10
CA ARG A 166 24.64 14.48 -21.57
C ARG A 166 23.92 13.29 -20.95
N PHE A 167 23.68 13.33 -19.64
CA PHE A 167 23.11 12.22 -18.88
C PHE A 167 21.61 12.33 -18.61
N TYR A 168 20.97 13.42 -19.02
CA TYR A 168 19.55 13.62 -18.81
C TYR A 168 18.71 12.48 -19.40
N GLY A 169 17.91 11.81 -18.57
CA GLY A 169 17.09 10.67 -18.96
C GLY A 169 17.84 9.37 -19.27
N SER A 170 19.16 9.31 -18.99
CA SER A 170 19.96 8.09 -19.24
C SER A 170 19.85 7.02 -18.15
N VAL A 171 19.01 7.27 -17.18
CA VAL A 171 18.84 6.39 -16.05
C VAL A 171 17.40 5.95 -15.97
N ILE A 172 17.22 4.65 -15.74
CA ILE A 172 15.93 4.03 -15.54
C ILE A 172 15.90 3.30 -14.20
N GLY A 173 14.71 3.17 -13.64
CA GLY A 173 14.42 2.29 -12.52
C GLY A 173 13.43 1.21 -12.95
N ILE A 174 13.57 0.05 -12.37
CA ILE A 174 12.62 -1.05 -12.50
C ILE A 174 12.17 -1.43 -11.09
N SER A 175 10.87 -1.65 -10.93
CA SER A 175 10.27 -2.12 -9.69
C SER A 175 9.39 -3.32 -9.97
N GLY A 176 9.52 -4.36 -9.16
CA GLY A 176 8.57 -5.46 -9.11
C GLY A 176 7.54 -5.20 -8.02
N ARG A 177 6.29 -5.51 -8.31
CA ARG A 177 5.19 -5.53 -7.35
C ARG A 177 4.50 -6.87 -7.42
N GLY A 178 4.45 -7.57 -6.30
CA GLY A 178 3.97 -8.92 -6.25
C GLY A 178 2.83 -9.15 -5.27
N GLU A 179 2.11 -10.22 -5.51
CA GLU A 179 0.99 -10.63 -4.68
C GLU A 179 1.49 -11.32 -3.40
N CYS A 180 1.13 -10.78 -2.25
CA CYS A 180 1.33 -11.44 -0.95
C CYS A 180 0.20 -12.41 -0.63
N ILE A 181 0.52 -13.46 0.10
CA ILE A 181 -0.48 -14.35 0.67
C ILE A 181 -0.93 -13.83 2.03
N ALA A 182 -2.22 -13.54 2.15
CA ALA A 182 -2.80 -13.10 3.42
C ALA A 182 -2.67 -14.21 4.49
N ARG A 183 -1.99 -13.90 5.59
CA ARG A 183 -1.76 -14.83 6.71
C ARG A 183 -2.32 -14.25 8.01
N GLU A 184 -2.80 -15.13 8.89
CA GLU A 184 -3.40 -14.69 10.15
C GLU A 184 -2.37 -14.12 11.13
N ASP A 185 -1.13 -14.55 11.04
CA ASP A 185 0.00 -14.11 11.87
C ASP A 185 0.58 -12.76 11.45
N ASN A 186 0.15 -12.21 10.32
CA ASN A 186 0.37 -10.81 9.94
C ASN A 186 -0.85 -9.99 10.38
N TYR A 187 -0.67 -9.13 11.38
CA TYR A 187 -1.78 -8.41 11.99
C TYR A 187 -1.37 -7.05 12.55
N CYS A 188 -2.36 -6.24 12.84
CA CYS A 188 -2.24 -5.05 13.69
C CYS A 188 -3.22 -5.15 14.85
N GLU A 189 -2.82 -4.62 16.00
CA GLU A 189 -3.61 -4.55 17.23
C GLU A 189 -3.37 -3.23 17.94
N LEU A 190 -4.19 -2.87 18.91
CA LEU A 190 -3.92 -1.70 19.74
C LEU A 190 -2.71 -1.97 20.64
N ASP A 191 -1.80 -1.01 20.68
CA ASP A 191 -0.74 -1.01 21.67
C ASP A 191 -1.33 -0.73 23.06
N PRO A 192 -1.05 -1.58 24.07
CA PRO A 192 -1.63 -1.40 25.40
C PRO A 192 -1.04 -0.20 26.17
N ASP A 193 0.17 0.23 25.81
CA ASP A 193 0.96 1.16 26.61
C ASP A 193 1.17 2.51 25.92
N VAL A 194 1.01 2.58 24.59
CA VAL A 194 1.33 3.77 23.80
C VAL A 194 0.09 4.40 23.20
N VAL A 195 -0.05 5.70 23.44
CA VAL A 195 -1.09 6.53 22.82
C VAL A 195 -0.46 7.61 21.93
N ASP A 196 -1.23 8.11 20.97
CA ASP A 196 -0.83 9.25 20.17
C ASP A 196 -1.01 10.58 20.93
N GLU A 197 -0.68 11.69 20.28
CA GLU A 197 -0.83 13.04 20.87
C GLU A 197 -2.28 13.41 21.21
N TRP A 198 -3.25 12.63 20.74
CA TRP A 198 -4.70 12.80 21.03
C TRP A 198 -5.19 11.85 22.13
N GLY A 199 -4.31 11.07 22.74
CA GLY A 199 -4.65 10.09 23.77
C GLY A 199 -5.37 8.85 23.25
N ILE A 200 -5.26 8.55 21.93
CA ILE A 200 -5.85 7.37 21.33
C ILE A 200 -4.77 6.28 21.22
N PRO A 201 -5.02 5.02 21.64
CA PRO A 201 -4.06 3.92 21.48
C PRO A 201 -3.58 3.81 20.05
N VAL A 202 -2.27 3.69 19.85
CA VAL A 202 -1.68 3.47 18.51
C VAL A 202 -1.75 2.01 18.09
N LEU A 203 -1.50 1.73 16.82
CA LEU A 203 -1.37 0.34 16.35
C LEU A 203 0.03 -0.17 16.59
N ARG A 204 0.13 -1.38 17.10
CA ARG A 204 1.30 -2.25 17.04
C ARG A 204 1.11 -3.23 15.88
N VAL A 205 2.11 -3.33 15.01
CA VAL A 205 2.06 -4.17 13.82
C VAL A 205 3.00 -5.34 13.98
N ASN A 206 2.50 -6.55 13.77
CA ASN A 206 3.28 -7.78 13.61
C ASN A 206 3.20 -8.22 12.16
N TYR A 207 4.32 -8.13 11.44
CA TYR A 207 4.36 -8.44 10.02
C TYR A 207 5.69 -9.06 9.64
N THR A 208 5.65 -10.18 8.94
CA THR A 208 6.83 -10.89 8.44
C THR A 208 6.60 -11.36 7.01
N TRP A 209 7.67 -11.37 6.21
CA TRP A 209 7.66 -12.02 4.91
C TRP A 209 7.77 -13.53 5.05
N SER A 210 7.08 -14.27 4.18
CA SER A 210 7.24 -15.72 4.06
C SER A 210 8.25 -16.06 2.97
N ASP A 211 8.54 -17.34 2.81
CA ASP A 211 9.43 -17.82 1.73
C ASP A 211 8.86 -17.52 0.35
N HIS A 212 7.53 -17.47 0.23
CA HIS A 212 6.88 -17.07 -1.02
C HIS A 212 7.32 -15.68 -1.48
N GLU A 213 7.25 -14.69 -0.59
CA GLU A 213 7.64 -13.32 -0.92
C GLU A 213 9.15 -13.20 -1.16
N ARG A 214 9.97 -13.97 -0.44
CA ARG A 214 11.43 -14.01 -0.66
C ARG A 214 11.80 -14.59 -2.02
N LEU A 215 11.21 -15.73 -2.40
CA LEU A 215 11.42 -16.34 -3.73
C LEU A 215 10.96 -15.40 -4.85
N GLN A 216 9.84 -14.73 -4.64
CA GLN A 216 9.33 -13.74 -5.58
C GLN A 216 10.31 -12.57 -5.77
N ALA A 217 10.86 -12.03 -4.69
CA ALA A 217 11.86 -10.95 -4.75
C ALA A 217 13.17 -11.39 -5.42
N LYS A 218 13.62 -12.62 -5.15
CA LYS A 218 14.77 -13.21 -5.83
C LYS A 218 14.56 -13.23 -7.34
N HIS A 219 13.45 -13.78 -7.78
CA HIS A 219 13.11 -13.87 -9.20
C HIS A 219 12.93 -12.46 -9.83
N MET A 220 12.42 -11.48 -9.10
CA MET A 220 12.36 -10.10 -9.58
C MET A 220 13.75 -9.57 -9.93
N HIS A 221 14.73 -9.75 -9.06
CA HIS A 221 16.09 -9.27 -9.30
C HIS A 221 16.79 -10.03 -10.45
N GLU A 222 16.59 -11.32 -10.57
CA GLU A 222 17.10 -12.11 -11.70
C GLU A 222 16.52 -11.57 -13.03
N THR A 223 15.22 -11.31 -13.06
CA THR A 223 14.55 -10.70 -14.22
C THR A 223 15.03 -9.28 -14.52
N PHE A 224 15.28 -8.45 -13.49
CA PHE A 224 15.82 -7.11 -13.68
C PHE A 224 17.20 -7.15 -14.30
N ASP A 225 18.06 -8.06 -13.86
CA ASP A 225 19.40 -8.24 -14.44
C ASP A 225 19.31 -8.66 -15.91
N GLU A 226 18.46 -9.62 -16.26
CA GLU A 226 18.24 -10.05 -17.66
C GLU A 226 17.76 -8.88 -18.54
N ILE A 227 16.84 -8.04 -18.04
CA ILE A 227 16.37 -6.86 -18.77
C ILE A 227 17.51 -5.86 -18.95
N PHE A 228 18.27 -5.57 -17.91
CA PHE A 228 19.37 -4.61 -17.98
C PHE A 228 20.50 -5.12 -18.89
N ASP A 229 20.82 -6.41 -18.85
CA ASP A 229 21.82 -7.01 -19.74
C ASP A 229 21.36 -6.92 -21.20
N ALA A 230 20.09 -7.20 -21.50
CA ALA A 230 19.53 -7.08 -22.84
C ALA A 230 19.53 -5.63 -23.36
N MET A 231 19.46 -4.65 -22.47
CA MET A 231 19.54 -3.22 -22.79
C MET A 231 20.98 -2.68 -22.86
N GLY A 232 22.00 -3.48 -22.58
CA GLY A 232 23.36 -3.00 -22.40
C GLY A 232 23.51 -2.00 -21.24
N ALA A 233 22.58 -2.03 -20.31
CA ALA A 233 22.55 -1.15 -19.16
C ALA A 233 23.52 -1.62 -18.06
N LYS A 234 23.86 -0.73 -17.17
CA LYS A 234 24.72 -1.02 -16.00
C LYS A 234 23.97 -0.72 -14.72
N THR A 235 23.76 -1.75 -13.91
CA THR A 235 23.13 -1.59 -12.59
C THR A 235 23.92 -0.61 -11.72
N THR A 236 23.22 0.33 -11.14
CA THR A 236 23.80 1.41 -10.35
C THR A 236 23.36 1.39 -8.89
N TRP A 237 22.17 0.85 -8.60
CA TRP A 237 21.64 0.73 -7.25
C TRP A 237 20.58 -0.39 -7.15
N GLY A 238 20.27 -0.78 -5.93
CA GLY A 238 19.15 -1.67 -5.61
C GLY A 238 19.47 -3.15 -5.71
N ARG A 239 20.60 -3.54 -6.31
CA ARG A 239 21.03 -4.94 -6.28
C ARG A 239 21.38 -5.30 -4.84
N PRO A 240 20.72 -6.29 -4.22
CA PRO A 240 21.06 -6.73 -2.87
C PRO A 240 22.46 -7.34 -2.79
N GLU A 241 23.17 -7.06 -1.72
CA GLU A 241 24.42 -7.74 -1.39
C GLU A 241 24.08 -8.98 -0.55
N GLY A 242 24.43 -10.16 -1.05
CA GLY A 242 24.16 -11.45 -0.39
C GLY A 242 22.69 -11.85 -0.37
N ASP A 243 22.34 -12.75 0.54
CA ASP A 243 21.01 -13.38 0.61
C ASP A 243 20.01 -12.63 1.53
N ALA A 244 20.33 -11.42 1.98
CA ALA A 244 19.49 -10.65 2.89
C ALA A 244 18.17 -10.28 2.24
N ASP A 245 17.14 -11.10 2.45
CA ASP A 245 15.76 -10.95 1.98
C ASP A 245 15.62 -10.55 0.50
N TYR A 246 16.65 -10.80 -0.32
CA TYR A 246 16.68 -10.48 -1.76
C TYR A 246 16.20 -9.07 -2.11
N GLY A 247 16.54 -8.08 -1.27
CA GLY A 247 16.13 -6.70 -1.49
C GLY A 247 14.65 -6.43 -1.31
N LEU A 248 13.91 -7.32 -0.66
CA LEU A 248 12.54 -7.04 -0.23
C LEU A 248 12.51 -5.77 0.61
N GLN A 249 11.63 -4.88 0.25
CA GLN A 249 11.40 -3.69 1.07
C GLN A 249 10.76 -4.09 2.40
N ALA A 250 11.05 -3.32 3.44
CA ALA A 250 10.41 -3.53 4.73
C ALA A 250 8.88 -3.48 4.59
N PRO A 251 8.12 -4.28 5.38
CA PRO A 251 6.67 -4.21 5.41
C PRO A 251 6.17 -2.77 5.59
N GLY A 252 5.10 -2.40 4.88
CA GLY A 252 4.53 -1.05 4.89
C GLY A 252 5.26 -0.03 3.99
N ARG A 253 6.30 -0.41 3.27
CA ARG A 253 7.03 0.50 2.35
C ARG A 253 6.33 0.66 1.01
N ILE A 254 5.54 -0.32 0.58
CA ILE A 254 4.79 -0.27 -0.68
C ILE A 254 3.49 0.52 -0.51
N ILE A 255 2.99 0.64 0.73
CA ILE A 255 1.78 1.41 1.09
C ILE A 255 0.50 0.91 0.40
N HIS A 256 0.39 -0.39 0.21
CA HIS A 256 -0.79 -1.06 -0.36
C HIS A 256 -1.49 -1.96 0.67
N GLU A 257 -1.43 -1.59 1.96
CA GLU A 257 -1.95 -2.38 3.08
C GLU A 257 -3.45 -2.62 2.94
N VAL A 258 -3.85 -3.88 3.04
CA VAL A 258 -5.23 -4.35 2.93
C VAL A 258 -5.49 -5.51 3.90
N GLY A 259 -6.75 -5.96 4.01
CA GLY A 259 -7.12 -7.25 4.63
C GLY A 259 -7.55 -7.19 6.09
N THR A 260 -7.30 -6.12 6.82
CA THR A 260 -7.52 -5.99 8.28
C THR A 260 -8.97 -6.16 8.74
N THR A 261 -9.93 -6.05 7.82
CA THR A 261 -11.37 -6.22 8.08
C THR A 261 -12.01 -7.13 7.02
N ARG A 262 -11.28 -8.20 6.67
CA ARG A 262 -11.58 -9.08 5.55
C ARG A 262 -13.07 -9.44 5.42
N MET A 263 -13.56 -9.44 4.17
CA MET A 263 -14.93 -9.86 3.89
C MET A 263 -15.07 -11.38 3.81
N GLY A 264 -16.28 -11.88 4.06
CA GLY A 264 -16.61 -13.28 3.91
C GLY A 264 -18.07 -13.58 4.24
N ASN A 265 -18.48 -14.83 4.00
CA ASN A 265 -19.85 -15.27 4.27
C ASN A 265 -20.02 -15.83 5.71
N ASP A 266 -18.92 -16.20 6.35
CA ASP A 266 -18.93 -16.75 7.71
C ASP A 266 -18.52 -15.66 8.72
N PRO A 267 -19.43 -15.18 9.58
CA PRO A 267 -19.11 -14.15 10.56
C PRO A 267 -18.08 -14.59 11.62
N LYS A 268 -17.79 -15.89 11.73
CA LYS A 268 -16.73 -16.40 12.64
C LYS A 268 -15.32 -16.25 12.04
N ARG A 269 -15.22 -15.99 10.73
CA ARG A 269 -13.96 -15.95 9.99
C ARG A 269 -13.78 -14.67 9.18
N SER A 270 -14.71 -13.73 9.29
CA SER A 270 -14.70 -12.47 8.56
C SER A 270 -15.32 -11.36 9.40
N VAL A 271 -14.96 -10.13 9.07
CA VAL A 271 -15.44 -8.92 9.73
C VAL A 271 -16.64 -8.34 9.00
N THR A 272 -16.59 -8.38 7.67
CA THR A 272 -17.66 -7.85 6.81
C THR A 272 -18.23 -8.93 5.90
N ASN A 273 -19.46 -8.71 5.43
CA ASN A 273 -20.06 -9.50 4.37
C ASN A 273 -19.58 -9.05 2.98
N LYS A 274 -20.05 -9.69 1.92
CA LYS A 274 -19.71 -9.38 0.53
C LYS A 274 -20.06 -7.95 0.07
N PHE A 275 -20.87 -7.22 0.81
CA PHE A 275 -21.21 -5.82 0.58
C PHE A 275 -20.48 -4.87 1.53
N GLN A 276 -19.37 -5.32 2.12
CA GLN A 276 -18.56 -4.53 3.04
C GLN A 276 -19.31 -4.02 4.28
N GLN A 277 -20.46 -4.62 4.60
CA GLN A 277 -21.26 -4.36 5.78
C GLN A 277 -20.73 -5.19 6.94
N LEU A 278 -20.54 -4.59 8.12
CA LEU A 278 -20.15 -5.33 9.33
C LEU A 278 -21.16 -6.43 9.65
N HIS A 279 -20.65 -7.59 10.07
CA HIS A 279 -21.51 -8.66 10.58
C HIS A 279 -22.19 -8.26 11.91
N ASP A 280 -21.44 -7.57 12.78
CA ASP A 280 -21.88 -7.21 14.12
C ASP A 280 -22.81 -5.98 14.16
N ALA A 281 -22.73 -5.10 13.17
CA ALA A 281 -23.53 -3.88 13.12
C ALA A 281 -23.98 -3.57 11.68
N LYS A 282 -25.26 -3.82 11.38
CA LYS A 282 -25.80 -3.74 10.01
C LYS A 282 -25.81 -2.36 9.38
N ASN A 283 -25.61 -1.31 10.15
CA ASN A 283 -25.55 0.06 9.68
C ASN A 283 -24.13 0.64 9.65
N VAL A 284 -23.09 -0.24 9.72
CA VAL A 284 -21.70 0.15 9.56
C VAL A 284 -21.11 -0.54 8.33
N PHE A 285 -20.42 0.23 7.50
CA PHE A 285 -19.81 -0.21 6.25
C PHE A 285 -18.35 0.22 6.21
N ILE A 286 -17.48 -0.63 5.61
CA ILE A 286 -16.06 -0.35 5.45
C ILE A 286 -15.75 -0.33 3.97
N VAL A 287 -15.35 0.84 3.44
CA VAL A 287 -15.18 1.07 2.00
C VAL A 287 -13.75 1.42 1.59
N ASP A 288 -12.79 1.02 2.40
CA ASP A 288 -11.35 1.09 2.10
C ASP A 288 -10.77 -0.29 1.72
N GLY A 289 -9.45 -0.44 1.84
CA GLY A 289 -8.76 -1.71 1.57
C GLY A 289 -8.94 -2.79 2.64
N GLY A 290 -9.49 -2.45 3.81
CA GLY A 290 -9.67 -3.41 4.92
C GLY A 290 -10.43 -4.68 4.56
N PRO A 291 -11.55 -4.64 3.80
CA PRO A 291 -12.34 -5.82 3.43
C PRO A 291 -11.69 -6.79 2.44
N PHE A 292 -10.54 -6.50 1.87
CA PHE A 292 -9.87 -7.38 0.92
C PHE A 292 -9.54 -8.74 1.57
N VAL A 293 -9.65 -9.81 0.80
CA VAL A 293 -9.29 -11.18 1.22
C VAL A 293 -8.00 -11.65 0.56
N SER A 294 -7.62 -11.00 -0.51
CA SER A 294 -6.36 -11.11 -1.24
C SER A 294 -6.15 -9.81 -2.00
N GLN A 295 -4.91 -9.51 -2.31
CA GLN A 295 -4.56 -8.42 -3.20
C GLN A 295 -3.78 -9.00 -4.35
N ALA A 296 -4.16 -8.62 -5.58
CA ALA A 296 -3.36 -8.92 -6.75
C ALA A 296 -2.05 -8.12 -6.74
N ASP A 297 -1.20 -8.38 -7.69
CA ASP A 297 0.05 -7.66 -7.92
C ASP A 297 -0.13 -6.17 -8.30
N LYS A 298 -1.37 -5.67 -8.36
CA LYS A 298 -1.72 -4.31 -8.80
C LYS A 298 -2.05 -3.37 -7.63
N ASN A 299 -1.92 -2.08 -7.89
CA ASN A 299 -2.33 -1.02 -6.98
C ASN A 299 -3.81 -1.16 -6.61
N PRO A 300 -4.21 -1.12 -5.34
CA PRO A 300 -5.55 -1.52 -4.90
C PRO A 300 -6.65 -0.51 -5.13
N THR A 301 -6.33 0.77 -5.44
CA THR A 301 -7.28 1.89 -5.41
C THR A 301 -8.49 1.69 -6.31
N TRP A 302 -8.30 1.20 -7.55
CA TRP A 302 -9.42 0.97 -8.47
C TRP A 302 -10.39 -0.11 -7.97
N THR A 303 -9.86 -1.16 -7.36
CA THR A 303 -10.68 -2.20 -6.73
C THR A 303 -11.42 -1.65 -5.51
N ILE A 304 -10.77 -0.83 -4.68
CA ILE A 304 -11.42 -0.14 -3.56
C ILE A 304 -12.60 0.70 -4.07
N MET A 305 -12.39 1.50 -5.13
CA MET A 305 -13.44 2.33 -5.72
C MET A 305 -14.61 1.50 -6.26
N ALA A 306 -14.33 0.42 -6.99
CA ALA A 306 -15.36 -0.46 -7.54
C ALA A 306 -16.19 -1.14 -6.44
N LEU A 307 -15.54 -1.62 -5.38
CA LEU A 307 -16.21 -2.21 -4.22
C LEU A 307 -17.02 -1.18 -3.45
N SER A 308 -16.50 0.04 -3.29
CA SER A 308 -17.20 1.14 -2.65
C SER A 308 -18.47 1.54 -3.42
N TRP A 309 -18.40 1.57 -4.76
CA TRP A 309 -19.57 1.81 -5.59
C TRP A 309 -20.64 0.74 -5.39
N ARG A 310 -20.27 -0.52 -5.47
CA ARG A 310 -21.20 -1.64 -5.20
C ARG A 310 -21.83 -1.54 -3.81
N THR A 311 -21.06 -1.14 -2.80
CA THR A 311 -21.57 -0.93 -1.45
C THR A 311 -22.56 0.22 -1.38
N SER A 312 -22.30 1.31 -2.10
CA SER A 312 -23.21 2.46 -2.18
C SER A 312 -24.55 2.07 -2.79
N ASP A 313 -24.55 1.30 -3.88
CA ASP A 313 -25.80 0.79 -4.49
C ASP A 313 -26.55 -0.12 -3.52
N PHE A 314 -25.84 -0.98 -2.78
CA PHE A 314 -26.44 -1.81 -1.75
C PHE A 314 -27.07 -0.99 -0.63
N ILE A 315 -26.39 0.03 -0.12
CA ILE A 315 -26.92 0.92 0.93
C ILE A 315 -28.21 1.59 0.47
N ILE A 316 -28.23 2.13 -0.75
CA ILE A 316 -29.43 2.77 -1.33
C ILE A 316 -30.60 1.79 -1.42
N ASP A 317 -30.34 0.56 -1.87
CA ASP A 317 -31.38 -0.49 -1.95
C ASP A 317 -31.91 -0.87 -0.56
N GLN A 318 -31.02 -1.03 0.43
CA GLN A 318 -31.41 -1.40 1.80
C GLN A 318 -32.18 -0.25 2.51
N LEU A 319 -31.82 0.99 2.25
CA LEU A 319 -32.56 2.16 2.75
C LEU A 319 -33.99 2.21 2.17
N LYS A 320 -34.14 1.98 0.86
CA LYS A 320 -35.47 1.93 0.23
C LYS A 320 -36.35 0.81 0.81
N LYS A 321 -35.73 -0.29 1.24
CA LYS A 321 -36.40 -1.43 1.86
C LYS A 321 -36.55 -1.31 3.38
N GLN A 322 -36.04 -0.24 3.97
CA GLN A 322 -36.04 -0.01 5.42
C GLN A 322 -35.35 -1.15 6.23
N ASN A 323 -34.31 -1.77 5.68
CA ASN A 323 -33.56 -2.85 6.31
C ASN A 323 -32.37 -2.36 7.16
N ILE A 324 -32.00 -1.10 7.03
CA ILE A 324 -30.90 -0.44 7.76
C ILE A 324 -31.30 0.97 8.19
#